data_d7e68c454573af688c69c269473f92a3
#
_entry.id   d7e68c454573af688c69c269473f92a3
#
_cell.length_a   1.000
_cell.length_b   1.000
_cell.length_c   1.000
_cell.angle_alpha   90.00
_cell.angle_beta   90.00
_cell.angle_gamma   90.00
#
_symmetry.space_group_name_H-M   'P 1'
#
loop_
_entity.id
_entity.type
_entity.pdbx_description
1 polymer ?
#
loop_
_entity_poly.entity_id
_entity_poly.type
_entity_poly.pdbx_seq_one_letter_code
_entity_poly.pdbx_strand_id
1 'polypeptide(L)'
;MNSPPSIIFLIPYFGKWPFWMPFFLESCRHNPDIHWLLFSDCGSPGDLPPNVCIEPMKKSDYYQLVSDRLNIDFKPSSPYKLCDLKPALGYIHADRIQGFDFWAFGDIDLVYGNLRQYFNEARLKRYHLLSTHERRVSGHLCLIRNTERERRLFMRIDNWRERFTRDEHHALDEGAFSRIFLWRKNFPTPLFNLLGKFNPSRRRSEFTEAFSTPGGCIKWHDASSNFPQRWFWRDAKLTNDQDGEHTFPYFHFVCWKRNEWASLGEIETADMQRMAGKSSWVIDASGFHTEGEA
;
A
#
# COMPACT_ATOMS: atom_id res chain seq x y z
N MET A 1 1.59 9.03 28.99
CA MET A 1 1.70 7.84 28.08
C MET A 1 2.29 8.37 26.79
N ASN A 2 3.35 7.76 26.27
CA ASN A 2 3.89 8.18 24.98
C ASN A 2 2.89 7.79 23.89
N SER A 3 2.58 8.72 23.00
CA SER A 3 1.73 8.44 21.83
C SER A 3 2.36 7.32 20.98
N PRO A 4 1.56 6.47 20.33
CA PRO A 4 2.09 5.46 19.42
C PRO A 4 2.88 6.12 18.29
N PRO A 5 3.89 5.41 17.69
CA PRO A 5 4.68 5.97 16.59
C PRO A 5 3.79 6.46 15.44
N SER A 6 4.04 7.68 14.97
CA SER A 6 3.28 8.33 13.91
C SER A 6 3.59 7.74 12.54
N ILE A 7 2.55 7.62 11.68
CA ILE A 7 2.65 7.00 10.35
C ILE A 7 2.04 7.94 9.31
N ILE A 8 2.73 8.11 8.17
CA ILE A 8 2.20 8.81 7.01
C ILE A 8 2.37 7.96 5.74
N PHE A 9 1.30 7.79 4.98
CA PHE A 9 1.33 7.20 3.65
C PHE A 9 1.61 8.25 2.59
N LEU A 10 2.45 7.92 1.62
CA LEU A 10 2.79 8.74 0.47
C LEU A 10 2.28 8.04 -0.80
N ILE A 11 1.34 8.65 -1.50
CA ILE A 11 0.67 8.05 -2.65
C ILE A 11 0.59 9.04 -3.81
N PRO A 12 1.49 8.98 -4.79
CA PRO A 12 1.32 9.69 -6.05
C PRO A 12 0.29 8.96 -6.93
N TYR A 13 -0.78 9.67 -7.31
CA TYR A 13 -1.82 9.15 -8.17
C TYR A 13 -2.33 10.22 -9.13
N PHE A 14 -2.33 9.95 -10.44
CA PHE A 14 -2.65 10.93 -11.48
C PHE A 14 -3.67 10.35 -12.49
N GLY A 15 -4.54 11.22 -13.00
CA GLY A 15 -5.54 10.88 -14.00
C GLY A 15 -6.99 11.07 -13.50
N LYS A 16 -7.72 10.00 -13.22
CA LYS A 16 -9.12 10.07 -12.76
C LYS A 16 -9.27 9.21 -11.51
N TRP A 17 -9.97 9.74 -10.49
CA TRP A 17 -10.31 8.93 -9.32
C TRP A 17 -11.18 7.74 -9.72
N PRO A 18 -10.86 6.54 -9.22
CA PRO A 18 -11.68 5.38 -9.49
C PRO A 18 -12.97 5.40 -8.66
N PHE A 19 -13.97 4.62 -9.07
CA PHE A 19 -15.28 4.59 -8.40
C PHE A 19 -15.20 4.15 -6.93
N TRP A 20 -14.18 3.39 -6.53
CA TRP A 20 -13.99 2.95 -5.15
C TRP A 20 -13.28 3.97 -4.25
N MET A 21 -12.90 5.13 -4.78
CA MET A 21 -12.20 6.16 -3.99
C MET A 21 -12.96 6.58 -2.71
N PRO A 22 -14.29 6.72 -2.70
CA PRO A 22 -15.03 6.99 -1.47
C PRO A 22 -14.84 5.94 -0.35
N PHE A 23 -14.78 4.66 -0.68
CA PHE A 23 -14.55 3.57 0.27
C PHE A 23 -13.12 3.55 0.80
N PHE A 24 -12.14 3.83 -0.07
CA PHE A 24 -10.77 4.04 0.35
C PHE A 24 -10.68 5.17 1.39
N LEU A 25 -11.27 6.33 1.09
CA LEU A 25 -11.26 7.49 1.99
C LEU A 25 -11.97 7.21 3.31
N GLU A 26 -13.13 6.56 3.28
CA GLU A 26 -13.85 6.21 4.50
C GLU A 26 -13.05 5.23 5.36
N SER A 27 -12.39 4.25 4.75
CA SER A 27 -11.50 3.35 5.47
C SER A 27 -10.29 4.07 6.08
N CYS A 28 -9.78 5.14 5.46
CA CYS A 28 -8.77 6.02 6.05
C CYS A 28 -9.33 6.77 7.26
N ARG A 29 -10.57 7.31 7.19
CA ARG A 29 -11.24 8.03 8.28
C ARG A 29 -11.27 7.22 9.57
N HIS A 30 -11.47 5.92 9.46
CA HIS A 30 -11.52 4.99 10.60
C HIS A 30 -10.13 4.59 11.15
N ASN A 31 -9.05 5.20 10.63
CA ASN A 31 -7.68 5.10 11.16
C ASN A 31 -7.14 6.50 11.50
N PRO A 32 -7.75 7.25 12.44
CA PRO A 32 -7.58 8.70 12.60
C PRO A 32 -6.16 9.12 13.03
N ASP A 33 -5.37 8.23 13.58
CA ASP A 33 -3.99 8.45 14.02
C ASP A 33 -2.93 8.02 12.97
N ILE A 34 -3.39 7.69 11.75
CA ILE A 34 -2.55 7.44 10.57
C ILE A 34 -2.88 8.51 9.53
N HIS A 35 -1.89 9.02 8.83
CA HIS A 35 -2.04 10.08 7.85
C HIS A 35 -1.80 9.59 6.43
N TRP A 36 -2.50 10.19 5.47
CA TRP A 36 -2.31 9.95 4.04
C TRP A 36 -2.04 11.26 3.33
N LEU A 37 -0.96 11.30 2.56
CA LEU A 37 -0.63 12.40 1.66
C LEU A 37 -0.63 11.87 0.23
N LEU A 38 -1.60 12.35 -0.54
CA LEU A 38 -1.75 12.02 -1.96
C LEU A 38 -1.26 13.20 -2.80
N PHE A 39 -0.46 12.93 -3.83
CA PHE A 39 -0.07 13.90 -4.85
C PHE A 39 -0.89 13.61 -6.10
N SER A 40 -1.71 14.56 -6.58
CA SER A 40 -2.70 14.26 -7.60
C SER A 40 -3.13 15.45 -8.44
N ASP A 41 -3.49 15.19 -9.70
CA ASP A 41 -4.18 16.13 -10.61
C ASP A 41 -5.68 15.78 -10.79
N CYS A 42 -6.21 14.81 -10.06
CA CYS A 42 -7.57 14.31 -10.23
C CYS A 42 -8.66 15.24 -9.65
N GLY A 43 -8.29 16.37 -9.02
CA GLY A 43 -9.23 17.23 -8.31
C GLY A 43 -9.73 16.66 -6.98
N SER A 44 -10.82 17.24 -6.46
CA SER A 44 -11.40 16.77 -5.20
C SER A 44 -12.16 15.46 -5.39
N PRO A 45 -11.92 14.44 -4.58
CA PRO A 45 -12.69 13.19 -4.61
C PRO A 45 -14.00 13.27 -3.79
N GLY A 46 -14.36 14.45 -3.29
CA GLY A 46 -15.52 14.65 -2.41
C GLY A 46 -15.13 14.95 -0.97
N ASP A 47 -15.79 14.31 0.00
CA ASP A 47 -15.55 14.53 1.43
C ASP A 47 -14.22 13.88 1.86
N LEU A 48 -13.25 14.71 2.27
CA LEU A 48 -11.94 14.29 2.71
C LEU A 48 -11.93 14.06 4.23
N PRO A 49 -11.46 12.90 4.70
CA PRO A 49 -11.16 12.69 6.10
C PRO A 49 -10.10 13.67 6.62
N PRO A 50 -10.14 14.08 7.90
CA PRO A 50 -9.19 15.05 8.45
C PRO A 50 -7.73 14.56 8.46
N ASN A 51 -7.51 13.26 8.35
CA ASN A 51 -6.20 12.61 8.29
C ASN A 51 -5.74 12.30 6.86
N VAL A 52 -6.50 12.73 5.85
CA VAL A 52 -6.12 12.61 4.42
C VAL A 52 -5.89 14.00 3.85
N CYS A 53 -4.74 14.22 3.24
CA CYS A 53 -4.39 15.44 2.53
C CYS A 53 -4.13 15.12 1.06
N ILE A 54 -4.70 15.91 0.16
CA ILE A 54 -4.36 15.89 -1.27
C ILE A 54 -3.55 17.14 -1.58
N GLU A 55 -2.31 16.97 -2.01
CA GLU A 55 -1.47 18.04 -2.54
C GLU A 55 -1.74 18.12 -4.06
N PRO A 56 -2.45 19.18 -4.55
CA PRO A 56 -2.73 19.32 -5.97
C PRO A 56 -1.43 19.55 -6.73
N MET A 57 -1.15 18.68 -7.71
CA MET A 57 0.06 18.77 -8.51
C MET A 57 -0.18 18.15 -9.87
N LYS A 58 0.24 18.82 -10.94
CA LYS A 58 0.20 18.21 -12.27
C LYS A 58 1.20 17.05 -12.36
N LYS A 59 0.85 16.03 -13.12
CA LYS A 59 1.72 14.89 -13.34
C LYS A 59 3.12 15.29 -13.84
N SER A 60 3.20 16.29 -14.75
CA SER A 60 4.47 16.84 -15.24
C SER A 60 5.33 17.43 -14.15
N ASP A 61 4.72 18.17 -13.22
CA ASP A 61 5.42 18.85 -12.14
C ASP A 61 5.92 17.82 -11.11
N TYR A 62 5.13 16.76 -10.89
CA TYR A 62 5.57 15.62 -10.08
C TYR A 62 6.79 14.91 -10.69
N TYR A 63 6.81 14.69 -12.02
CA TYR A 63 7.95 14.11 -12.72
C TYR A 63 9.19 14.99 -12.61
N GLN A 64 9.03 16.32 -12.70
CA GLN A 64 10.12 17.26 -12.47
C GLN A 64 10.63 17.19 -11.03
N LEU A 65 9.74 17.18 -10.04
CA LEU A 65 10.11 17.00 -8.63
C LEU A 65 10.94 15.74 -8.41
N VAL A 66 10.51 14.61 -8.99
CA VAL A 66 11.27 13.33 -8.91
C VAL A 66 12.64 13.48 -9.55
N SER A 67 12.72 14.11 -10.74
CA SER A 67 13.97 14.34 -11.45
C SER A 67 14.96 15.15 -10.62
N ASP A 68 14.49 16.25 -10.03
CA ASP A 68 15.31 17.15 -9.22
C ASP A 68 15.79 16.46 -7.93
N ARG A 69 14.88 15.76 -7.22
CA ARG A 69 15.19 15.09 -5.95
C ARG A 69 16.15 13.91 -6.10
N LEU A 70 16.07 13.17 -7.20
CA LEU A 70 16.90 12.00 -7.45
C LEU A 70 18.12 12.29 -8.34
N ASN A 71 18.20 13.49 -8.92
CA ASN A 71 19.17 13.88 -9.95
C ASN A 71 19.22 12.85 -11.09
N ILE A 72 18.05 12.65 -11.74
CA ILE A 72 17.84 11.78 -12.90
C ILE A 72 16.89 12.45 -13.89
N ASP A 73 16.81 11.99 -15.13
CA ASP A 73 15.77 12.41 -16.09
C ASP A 73 14.56 11.44 -16.01
N PHE A 74 13.57 11.79 -15.18
CA PHE A 74 12.38 10.96 -14.96
C PHE A 74 11.19 11.49 -15.79
N LYS A 75 10.94 10.87 -16.94
CA LYS A 75 9.89 11.25 -17.92
C LYS A 75 9.19 10.02 -18.50
N PRO A 76 8.55 9.18 -17.69
CA PRO A 76 7.93 7.96 -18.18
C PRO A 76 6.71 8.27 -19.07
N SER A 77 6.50 7.45 -20.10
CA SER A 77 5.32 7.51 -20.97
C SER A 77 4.04 7.09 -20.24
N SER A 78 4.16 6.16 -19.29
CA SER A 78 3.03 5.65 -18.50
C SER A 78 3.15 6.04 -17.03
N PRO A 79 2.05 6.54 -16.41
CA PRO A 79 2.02 6.81 -14.97
C PRO A 79 2.19 5.54 -14.12
N TYR A 80 2.00 4.35 -14.67
CA TYR A 80 2.23 3.08 -13.98
C TYR A 80 3.70 2.91 -13.52
N LYS A 81 4.64 3.62 -14.17
CA LYS A 81 6.05 3.70 -13.74
C LYS A 81 6.25 4.28 -12.34
N LEU A 82 5.31 5.07 -11.83
CA LEU A 82 5.35 5.58 -10.46
C LEU A 82 5.41 4.46 -9.40
N CYS A 83 4.89 3.28 -9.70
CA CYS A 83 5.02 2.12 -8.82
C CYS A 83 6.48 1.75 -8.52
N ASP A 84 7.39 1.95 -9.48
CA ASP A 84 8.82 1.70 -9.28
C ASP A 84 9.48 2.71 -8.32
N LEU A 85 8.89 3.89 -8.12
CA LEU A 85 9.40 4.91 -7.18
C LEU A 85 9.06 4.61 -5.72
N LYS A 86 8.16 3.68 -5.42
CA LYS A 86 7.70 3.38 -4.05
C LYS A 86 8.86 3.30 -3.04
N PRO A 87 9.98 2.58 -3.31
CA PRO A 87 11.10 2.53 -2.39
C PRO A 87 11.82 3.85 -2.15
N ALA A 88 11.65 4.83 -3.03
CA ALA A 88 12.31 6.14 -2.98
C ALA A 88 11.41 7.27 -2.45
N LEU A 89 10.09 7.02 -2.25
CA LEU A 89 9.14 8.07 -1.87
C LEU A 89 9.53 8.80 -0.59
N GLY A 90 10.01 8.09 0.43
CA GLY A 90 10.47 8.73 1.66
C GLY A 90 11.70 9.62 1.49
N TYR A 91 12.51 9.41 0.44
CA TYR A 91 13.62 10.29 0.08
C TYR A 91 13.14 11.49 -0.75
N ILE A 92 12.30 11.25 -1.73
CA ILE A 92 11.72 12.29 -2.60
C ILE A 92 10.95 13.32 -1.78
N HIS A 93 10.17 12.85 -0.79
CA HIS A 93 9.29 13.66 0.05
C HIS A 93 9.82 13.85 1.48
N ALA A 94 11.14 13.85 1.67
CA ALA A 94 11.76 13.94 2.99
C ALA A 94 11.32 15.18 3.79
N ASP A 95 11.01 16.27 3.12
CA ASP A 95 10.49 17.51 3.70
C ASP A 95 9.02 17.39 4.16
N ARG A 96 8.21 16.56 3.48
CA ARG A 96 6.79 16.35 3.81
C ARG A 96 6.57 15.38 4.97
N ILE A 97 7.55 14.54 5.27
CA ILE A 97 7.45 13.52 6.30
C ILE A 97 8.20 13.87 7.58
N GLN A 98 8.66 15.10 7.73
CA GLN A 98 9.29 15.57 8.96
C GLN A 98 8.32 15.44 10.14
N GLY A 99 8.80 14.93 11.27
CA GLY A 99 7.99 14.70 12.47
C GLY A 99 7.23 13.39 12.51
N PHE A 100 7.18 12.63 11.41
CA PHE A 100 6.63 11.27 11.43
C PHE A 100 7.70 10.23 11.73
N ASP A 101 7.35 9.21 12.53
CA ASP A 101 8.25 8.10 12.86
C ASP A 101 8.41 7.10 11.72
N PHE A 102 7.33 6.92 10.94
CA PHE A 102 7.27 6.03 9.79
C PHE A 102 6.65 6.73 8.59
N TRP A 103 7.20 6.43 7.42
CA TRP A 103 6.52 6.66 6.17
C TRP A 103 6.12 5.32 5.55
N ALA A 104 5.10 5.33 4.74
CA ALA A 104 4.58 4.16 4.06
C ALA A 104 4.30 4.49 2.59
N PHE A 105 4.30 3.48 1.78
CA PHE A 105 3.69 3.54 0.46
C PHE A 105 2.56 2.50 0.39
N GLY A 106 1.60 2.79 -0.45
CA GLY A 106 0.45 1.94 -0.67
C GLY A 106 -0.19 2.22 -2.02
N ASP A 107 -1.15 1.39 -2.38
CA ASP A 107 -2.02 1.58 -3.53
C ASP A 107 -3.37 2.13 -3.05
N ILE A 108 -4.19 2.65 -3.97
CA ILE A 108 -5.55 3.13 -3.65
C ILE A 108 -6.64 2.07 -3.92
N ASP A 109 -6.27 0.90 -4.40
CA ASP A 109 -7.17 -0.25 -4.56
C ASP A 109 -7.18 -1.12 -3.30
N LEU A 110 -7.28 -0.44 -2.15
CA LEU A 110 -7.35 -1.01 -0.82
C LEU A 110 -8.57 -0.46 -0.07
N VAL A 111 -9.12 -1.29 0.80
CA VAL A 111 -9.98 -0.88 1.91
C VAL A 111 -9.29 -1.30 3.20
N TYR A 112 -9.10 -0.35 4.10
CA TYR A 112 -8.41 -0.61 5.36
C TYR A 112 -9.38 -1.09 6.44
N GLY A 113 -8.94 -2.10 7.20
CA GLY A 113 -9.44 -2.42 8.51
C GLY A 113 -8.74 -1.58 9.59
N ASN A 114 -8.65 -2.10 10.80
CA ASN A 114 -7.91 -1.45 11.88
C ASN A 114 -6.40 -1.67 11.70
N LEU A 115 -5.74 -0.71 11.07
CA LEU A 115 -4.29 -0.79 10.81
C LEU A 115 -3.45 -0.78 12.09
N ARG A 116 -3.90 -0.14 13.17
CA ARG A 116 -3.17 -0.09 14.44
C ARG A 116 -3.16 -1.40 15.17
N GLN A 117 -4.19 -2.20 15.02
CA GLN A 117 -4.20 -3.56 15.56
C GLN A 117 -3.09 -4.40 14.91
N TYR A 118 -2.88 -4.23 13.62
CA TYR A 118 -1.84 -4.94 12.87
C TYR A 118 -0.45 -4.30 13.05
N PHE A 119 -0.31 -2.99 12.81
CA PHE A 119 0.92 -2.22 13.03
C PHE A 119 0.95 -1.66 14.45
N ASN A 120 0.95 -2.54 15.43
CA ASN A 120 0.95 -2.16 16.84
C ASN A 120 2.31 -1.60 17.30
N GLU A 121 2.30 -0.96 18.47
CA GLU A 121 3.46 -0.27 19.02
C GLU A 121 4.67 -1.20 19.20
N ALA A 122 4.47 -2.45 19.61
CA ALA A 122 5.55 -3.42 19.81
C ALA A 122 6.29 -3.73 18.49
N ARG A 123 5.54 -3.93 17.41
CA ARG A 123 6.11 -4.15 16.07
C ARG A 123 6.83 -2.91 15.57
N LEU A 124 6.22 -1.72 15.70
CA LEU A 124 6.81 -0.46 15.27
C LEU A 124 8.06 -0.08 16.06
N LYS A 125 8.15 -0.41 17.35
CA LYS A 125 9.39 -0.21 18.14
C LYS A 125 10.51 -1.13 17.68
N ARG A 126 10.19 -2.35 17.30
CA ARG A 126 11.17 -3.41 16.97
C ARG A 126 11.72 -3.31 15.56
N TYR A 127 10.88 -2.98 14.57
CA TYR A 127 11.25 -3.09 13.16
C TYR A 127 11.36 -1.74 12.47
N HIS A 128 12.23 -1.69 11.46
CA HIS A 128 12.45 -0.53 10.61
C HIS A 128 11.74 -0.63 9.26
N LEU A 129 11.41 -1.84 8.84
CA LEU A 129 10.57 -2.11 7.68
C LEU A 129 9.55 -3.19 8.08
N LEU A 130 8.29 -2.96 7.75
CA LEU A 130 7.20 -3.92 7.94
C LEU A 130 6.49 -4.12 6.60
N SER A 131 6.63 -5.33 6.07
CA SER A 131 5.97 -5.77 4.83
C SER A 131 4.82 -6.69 5.16
N THR A 132 3.71 -6.51 4.47
CA THR A 132 2.51 -7.34 4.57
C THR A 132 2.55 -8.58 3.68
N HIS A 133 3.75 -8.94 3.19
CA HIS A 133 4.02 -10.14 2.42
C HIS A 133 5.26 -10.84 2.96
N GLU A 134 5.22 -12.18 3.13
CA GLU A 134 6.30 -12.92 3.79
C GLU A 134 7.60 -13.02 2.99
N ARG A 135 7.53 -13.02 1.65
CA ARG A 135 8.67 -13.32 0.76
C ARG A 135 9.07 -12.20 -0.18
N ARG A 136 8.51 -11.00 -0.01
CA ARG A 136 8.88 -9.78 -0.74
C ARG A 136 8.44 -8.54 0.02
N VAL A 137 8.95 -7.39 -0.34
CA VAL A 137 8.33 -6.12 0.03
C VAL A 137 7.00 -6.04 -0.67
N SER A 138 5.93 -5.81 0.09
CA SER A 138 4.60 -5.68 -0.45
C SER A 138 4.47 -4.35 -1.18
N GLY A 139 4.20 -4.37 -2.49
CA GLY A 139 4.07 -3.17 -3.29
C GLY A 139 2.84 -2.35 -2.91
N HIS A 140 1.77 -3.00 -2.46
CA HIS A 140 0.51 -2.34 -2.13
C HIS A 140 0.42 -1.82 -0.69
N LEU A 141 1.28 -2.28 0.24
CA LEU A 141 1.38 -1.73 1.59
C LEU A 141 2.69 -2.14 2.28
N CYS A 142 3.55 -1.16 2.54
CA CYS A 142 4.78 -1.36 3.29
C CYS A 142 5.11 -0.11 4.10
N LEU A 143 5.46 -0.31 5.38
CA LEU A 143 5.91 0.75 6.28
C LEU A 143 7.43 0.73 6.41
N ILE A 144 8.04 1.90 6.44
CA ILE A 144 9.49 2.08 6.59
C ILE A 144 9.75 3.18 7.63
N ARG A 145 10.65 2.91 8.59
CA ARG A 145 11.03 3.90 9.61
C ARG A 145 11.64 5.14 8.96
N ASN A 146 11.21 6.30 9.42
CA ASN A 146 11.62 7.58 8.87
C ASN A 146 12.99 8.02 9.42
N THR A 147 14.04 7.36 8.99
CA THR A 147 15.42 7.79 9.23
C THR A 147 16.14 8.02 7.92
N GLU A 148 17.19 8.83 7.91
CA GLU A 148 17.97 9.10 6.70
C GLU A 148 18.50 7.80 6.07
N ARG A 149 18.94 6.86 6.88
CA ARG A 149 19.43 5.56 6.43
C ARG A 149 18.37 4.78 5.66
N GLU A 150 17.19 4.65 6.24
CA GLU A 150 16.09 3.89 5.63
C GLU A 150 15.53 4.59 4.38
N ARG A 151 15.45 5.91 4.37
CA ARG A 151 15.06 6.67 3.16
C ARG A 151 16.02 6.47 1.98
N ARG A 152 17.30 6.16 2.25
CA ARG A 152 18.34 5.93 1.23
C ARG A 152 18.51 4.46 0.84
N LEU A 153 17.73 3.52 1.38
CA LEU A 153 17.89 2.09 1.09
C LEU A 153 17.72 1.75 -0.39
N PHE A 154 16.86 2.46 -1.12
CA PHE A 154 16.68 2.24 -2.56
C PHE A 154 17.97 2.45 -3.36
N MET A 155 18.92 3.28 -2.89
CA MET A 155 20.22 3.51 -3.54
C MET A 155 21.11 2.26 -3.52
N ARG A 156 20.76 1.23 -2.77
CA ARG A 156 21.42 -0.08 -2.77
C ARG A 156 20.91 -1.01 -3.88
N ILE A 157 19.93 -0.59 -4.65
CA ILE A 157 19.51 -1.28 -5.87
C ILE A 157 20.57 -1.05 -6.93
N ASP A 158 21.10 -2.13 -7.50
CA ASP A 158 22.07 -2.03 -8.58
C ASP A 158 21.50 -1.24 -9.76
N ASN A 159 22.27 -0.25 -10.23
CA ASN A 159 21.88 0.63 -11.34
C ASN A 159 20.51 1.32 -11.14
N TRP A 160 20.16 1.71 -9.91
CA TRP A 160 18.86 2.27 -9.58
C TRP A 160 18.49 3.50 -10.44
N ARG A 161 19.47 4.37 -10.76
CA ARG A 161 19.23 5.54 -11.63
C ARG A 161 18.72 5.12 -13.00
N GLU A 162 19.43 4.21 -13.66
CA GLU A 162 19.04 3.66 -14.95
C GLU A 162 17.68 2.97 -14.89
N ARG A 163 17.43 2.18 -13.83
CA ARG A 163 16.18 1.47 -13.66
C ARG A 163 14.98 2.40 -13.46
N PHE A 164 15.17 3.53 -12.78
CA PHE A 164 14.11 4.53 -12.64
C PHE A 164 13.84 5.29 -13.94
N THR A 165 14.87 5.56 -14.75
CA THR A 165 14.71 6.30 -16.02
C THR A 165 14.24 5.45 -17.19
N ARG A 166 14.33 4.12 -17.12
CA ARG A 166 13.74 3.24 -18.12
C ARG A 166 12.23 3.40 -18.12
N ASP A 167 11.62 3.34 -19.30
CA ASP A 167 10.17 3.55 -19.44
C ASP A 167 9.35 2.36 -18.93
N GLU A 168 9.88 1.14 -19.05
CA GLU A 168 9.20 -0.07 -18.62
C GLU A 168 9.10 -0.16 -17.09
N HIS A 169 7.97 -0.63 -16.61
CA HIS A 169 7.78 -0.97 -15.21
C HIS A 169 8.54 -2.26 -14.84
N HIS A 170 9.28 -2.21 -13.74
CA HIS A 170 10.16 -3.30 -13.29
C HIS A 170 9.78 -3.92 -11.95
N ALA A 171 8.67 -3.49 -11.32
CA ALA A 171 8.26 -3.88 -9.95
C ALA A 171 9.47 -3.80 -8.97
N LEU A 172 10.14 -2.64 -8.94
CA LEU A 172 11.40 -2.48 -8.21
C LEU A 172 11.24 -2.70 -6.71
N ASP A 173 10.08 -2.36 -6.15
CA ASP A 173 9.70 -2.60 -4.76
C ASP A 173 9.67 -4.11 -4.42
N GLU A 174 8.92 -4.90 -5.16
CA GLU A 174 8.76 -6.33 -4.97
C GLU A 174 9.98 -7.14 -5.42
N GLY A 175 10.72 -6.61 -6.39
CA GLY A 175 11.87 -7.24 -7.02
C GLY A 175 13.21 -6.85 -6.38
N ALA A 176 13.84 -5.81 -6.94
CA ALA A 176 15.20 -5.42 -6.60
C ALA A 176 15.33 -4.88 -5.17
N PHE A 177 14.37 -4.09 -4.71
CA PHE A 177 14.37 -3.58 -3.34
C PHE A 177 14.21 -4.69 -2.31
N SER A 178 13.34 -5.67 -2.58
CA SER A 178 13.18 -6.86 -1.72
C SER A 178 14.50 -7.63 -1.51
N ARG A 179 15.40 -7.68 -2.51
CA ARG A 179 16.68 -8.39 -2.41
C ARG A 179 17.63 -7.79 -1.39
N ILE A 180 17.45 -6.53 -1.01
CA ILE A 180 18.23 -5.89 0.06
C ILE A 180 18.01 -6.62 1.40
N PHE A 181 16.80 -7.10 1.62
CA PHE A 181 16.38 -7.75 2.86
C PHE A 181 16.38 -9.28 2.75
N LEU A 182 16.02 -9.82 1.59
CA LEU A 182 15.76 -11.23 1.36
C LEU A 182 16.82 -11.82 0.43
N TRP A 183 18.02 -12.02 0.97
CA TRP A 183 19.12 -12.63 0.25
C TRP A 183 18.79 -14.08 -0.13
N ARG A 184 19.00 -14.43 -1.40
CA ARG A 184 18.81 -15.80 -1.87
C ARG A 184 17.42 -16.36 -1.57
N LYS A 185 16.36 -15.55 -1.78
CA LYS A 185 14.96 -15.92 -1.49
C LYS A 185 14.48 -17.23 -2.14
N ASN A 186 15.18 -17.72 -3.17
CA ASN A 186 14.86 -18.96 -3.87
C ASN A 186 15.57 -20.18 -3.24
N PHE A 187 16.39 -20.01 -2.21
CA PHE A 187 17.02 -21.13 -1.51
C PHE A 187 15.99 -21.89 -0.65
N PRO A 188 16.28 -23.18 -0.33
CA PRO A 188 15.47 -23.91 0.64
C PRO A 188 15.30 -23.15 1.94
N THR A 189 14.12 -23.21 2.53
CA THR A 189 13.72 -22.42 3.71
C THR A 189 14.75 -22.44 4.86
N PRO A 190 15.37 -23.58 5.25
CA PRO A 190 16.37 -23.57 6.32
C PRO A 190 17.60 -22.70 6.00
N LEU A 191 18.11 -22.80 4.77
CA LEU A 191 19.28 -22.03 4.33
C LEU A 191 18.93 -20.54 4.16
N PHE A 192 17.76 -20.23 3.61
CA PHE A 192 17.23 -18.88 3.52
C PHE A 192 17.14 -18.22 4.91
N ASN A 193 16.58 -18.91 5.89
CA ASN A 193 16.47 -18.41 7.26
C ASN A 193 17.83 -18.22 7.92
N LEU A 194 18.78 -19.14 7.69
CA LEU A 194 20.15 -19.02 8.20
C LEU A 194 20.85 -17.78 7.63
N LEU A 195 20.81 -17.57 6.31
CA LEU A 195 21.40 -16.40 5.64
C LEU A 195 20.75 -15.10 6.11
N GLY A 196 19.45 -15.13 6.38
CA GLY A 196 18.71 -13.98 6.91
C GLY A 196 19.25 -13.48 8.25
N LYS A 197 19.80 -14.36 9.10
CA LYS A 197 20.40 -13.97 10.39
C LYS A 197 21.66 -13.11 10.22
N PHE A 198 22.36 -13.23 9.11
CA PHE A 198 23.57 -12.45 8.81
C PHE A 198 23.27 -11.16 8.03
N ASN A 199 22.03 -10.97 7.56
CA ASN A 199 21.62 -9.74 6.88
C ASN A 199 21.15 -8.68 7.88
N PRO A 200 21.91 -7.56 8.11
CA PRO A 200 21.50 -6.54 9.07
C PRO A 200 20.17 -5.85 8.72
N SER A 201 19.87 -5.72 7.43
CA SER A 201 18.60 -5.16 6.97
C SER A 201 17.44 -6.11 7.27
N ARG A 202 17.61 -7.41 7.05
CA ARG A 202 16.59 -8.43 7.37
C ARG A 202 16.29 -8.51 8.86
N ARG A 203 17.31 -8.42 9.71
CA ARG A 203 17.15 -8.46 11.18
C ARG A 203 16.30 -7.32 11.74
N ARG A 204 16.25 -6.19 11.03
CA ARG A 204 15.43 -5.01 11.39
C ARG A 204 14.15 -4.93 10.59
N SER A 205 13.78 -5.98 9.88
CA SER A 205 12.60 -6.00 9.02
C SER A 205 11.68 -7.15 9.40
N GLU A 206 10.39 -6.91 9.26
CA GLU A 206 9.37 -7.93 9.39
C GLU A 206 8.74 -8.18 8.04
N PHE A 207 8.59 -9.44 7.70
CA PHE A 207 7.94 -9.93 6.49
C PHE A 207 6.92 -10.98 6.93
N THR A 208 5.66 -10.58 6.95
CA THR A 208 4.56 -11.43 7.44
C THR A 208 3.43 -11.35 6.43
N GLU A 209 2.93 -12.51 6.00
CA GLU A 209 1.78 -12.57 5.11
C GLU A 209 0.52 -12.10 5.85
N ALA A 210 -0.17 -11.12 5.25
CA ALA A 210 -1.40 -10.58 5.82
C ALA A 210 -2.66 -11.31 5.33
N PHE A 211 -2.53 -12.15 4.29
CA PHE A 211 -3.67 -12.83 3.64
C PHE A 211 -4.80 -11.89 3.24
N SER A 212 -4.44 -10.73 2.74
CA SER A 212 -5.37 -9.64 2.41
C SER A 212 -5.52 -9.41 0.89
N THR A 213 -4.92 -10.27 0.06
CA THR A 213 -4.98 -10.20 -1.41
C THR A 213 -5.42 -11.57 -1.97
N PRO A 214 -6.72 -11.88 -1.98
CA PRO A 214 -7.22 -13.13 -2.56
C PRO A 214 -6.98 -13.17 -4.07
N GLY A 215 -6.79 -14.38 -4.60
CA GLY A 215 -6.52 -14.58 -6.03
C GLY A 215 -5.10 -14.20 -6.48
N GLY A 216 -4.21 -13.82 -5.56
CA GLY A 216 -2.80 -13.53 -5.83
C GLY A 216 -1.95 -14.79 -6.03
N CYS A 217 -0.62 -14.60 -6.11
CA CYS A 217 0.33 -15.70 -6.33
C CYS A 217 0.56 -16.58 -5.09
N ILE A 218 -0.13 -16.34 -3.98
CA ILE A 218 0.05 -17.05 -2.71
C ILE A 218 -1.23 -17.82 -2.40
N LYS A 219 -1.06 -19.02 -1.91
CA LYS A 219 -2.15 -19.81 -1.35
C LYS A 219 -2.70 -19.13 -0.10
N TRP A 220 -3.98 -19.38 0.19
CA TRP A 220 -4.61 -18.87 1.40
C TRP A 220 -3.97 -19.46 2.65
N HIS A 221 -4.27 -18.97 3.84
CA HIS A 221 -3.62 -19.41 5.09
C HIS A 221 -3.83 -20.89 5.43
N ASP A 222 -4.87 -21.51 4.86
CA ASP A 222 -5.15 -22.96 4.95
C ASP A 222 -4.37 -23.79 3.89
N ALA A 223 -3.47 -23.14 3.14
CA ALA A 223 -2.70 -23.71 2.03
C ALA A 223 -3.54 -24.11 0.79
N SER A 224 -4.81 -23.72 0.72
CA SER A 224 -5.69 -23.93 -0.43
C SER A 224 -5.53 -22.81 -1.47
N SER A 225 -6.18 -23.00 -2.61
CA SER A 225 -6.44 -21.95 -3.62
C SER A 225 -7.90 -21.50 -3.59
N ASN A 226 -8.61 -21.82 -2.51
CA ASN A 226 -9.95 -21.33 -2.26
C ASN A 226 -9.84 -19.99 -1.54
N PHE A 227 -10.30 -18.92 -2.15
CA PHE A 227 -10.19 -17.57 -1.62
C PHE A 227 -11.57 -17.04 -1.25
N PRO A 228 -11.64 -16.17 -0.21
CA PRO A 228 -12.90 -15.50 0.14
C PRO A 228 -13.52 -14.80 -1.07
N GLN A 229 -14.82 -14.96 -1.22
CA GLN A 229 -15.59 -14.36 -2.30
C GLN A 229 -16.34 -13.11 -1.87
N ARG A 230 -16.53 -12.91 -0.56
CA ARG A 230 -17.16 -11.75 0.04
C ARG A 230 -16.35 -11.21 1.19
N TRP A 231 -16.19 -9.89 1.21
CA TRP A 231 -15.54 -9.17 2.28
C TRP A 231 -16.56 -8.23 2.94
N PHE A 232 -16.48 -8.14 4.26
CA PHE A 232 -17.40 -7.33 5.07
C PHE A 232 -16.59 -6.28 5.80
N TRP A 233 -16.94 -5.02 5.60
CA TRP A 233 -16.37 -3.92 6.34
C TRP A 233 -17.45 -3.33 7.25
N ARG A 234 -17.17 -3.24 8.55
CA ARG A 234 -18.05 -2.67 9.56
C ARG A 234 -17.22 -1.88 10.57
N ASP A 235 -17.34 -0.55 10.57
CA ASP A 235 -16.62 0.34 11.50
C ASP A 235 -15.13 -0.03 11.68
N ALA A 236 -14.41 -0.14 10.58
CA ALA A 236 -13.02 -0.62 10.49
C ALA A 236 -12.76 -2.09 10.87
N LYS A 237 -13.75 -2.86 11.19
CA LYS A 237 -13.63 -4.32 11.31
C LYS A 237 -13.78 -4.93 9.91
N LEU A 238 -12.71 -5.44 9.35
CA LEU A 238 -12.68 -6.09 8.05
C LEU A 238 -12.60 -7.60 8.24
N THR A 239 -13.60 -8.32 7.76
CA THR A 239 -13.73 -9.78 7.82
C THR A 239 -14.11 -10.32 6.43
N ASN A 240 -14.23 -11.64 6.27
CA ASN A 240 -14.68 -12.26 5.04
C ASN A 240 -15.62 -13.46 5.31
N ASP A 241 -16.14 -14.05 4.25
CA ASP A 241 -17.09 -15.17 4.29
C ASP A 241 -16.45 -16.53 4.61
N GLN A 242 -15.13 -16.62 4.67
CA GLN A 242 -14.41 -17.88 4.87
C GLN A 242 -13.80 -18.00 6.26
N ASP A 243 -13.30 -16.88 6.83
CA ASP A 243 -12.44 -16.89 8.03
C ASP A 243 -13.16 -16.47 9.31
N GLY A 244 -14.50 -16.40 9.29
CA GLY A 244 -15.35 -16.12 10.44
C GLY A 244 -15.05 -14.75 11.07
N GLU A 245 -14.71 -14.74 12.38
CA GLU A 245 -14.42 -13.50 13.13
C GLU A 245 -12.98 -12.98 12.97
N HIS A 246 -12.15 -13.66 12.17
CA HIS A 246 -10.79 -13.18 11.91
C HIS A 246 -10.82 -11.81 11.22
N THR A 247 -10.04 -10.87 11.73
CA THR A 247 -9.98 -9.51 11.18
C THR A 247 -8.69 -9.28 10.40
N PHE A 248 -8.81 -8.59 9.29
CA PHE A 248 -7.72 -8.31 8.37
C PHE A 248 -7.32 -6.83 8.44
N PRO A 249 -6.01 -6.51 8.23
CA PRO A 249 -5.54 -5.11 8.23
C PRO A 249 -6.07 -4.31 7.03
N TYR A 250 -6.32 -4.96 5.91
CA TYR A 250 -6.87 -4.37 4.68
C TYR A 250 -7.39 -5.48 3.77
N PHE A 251 -8.16 -5.10 2.76
CA PHE A 251 -8.50 -5.92 1.60
C PHE A 251 -7.94 -5.26 0.35
N HIS A 252 -7.14 -6.00 -0.43
CA HIS A 252 -6.56 -5.57 -1.69
C HIS A 252 -7.26 -6.28 -2.84
N PHE A 253 -8.11 -5.57 -3.54
CA PHE A 253 -8.99 -6.10 -4.57
C PHE A 253 -8.40 -6.02 -5.99
N VAL A 254 -7.06 -6.05 -6.13
CA VAL A 254 -6.38 -5.96 -7.43
C VAL A 254 -6.84 -7.00 -8.44
N CYS A 255 -7.18 -8.21 -7.99
CA CYS A 255 -7.63 -9.28 -8.88
C CYS A 255 -9.01 -8.95 -9.47
N TRP A 256 -9.98 -8.55 -8.63
CA TRP A 256 -11.30 -8.14 -9.11
C TRP A 256 -11.24 -6.88 -9.98
N LYS A 257 -10.47 -5.87 -9.56
CA LYS A 257 -10.25 -4.66 -10.36
C LYS A 257 -9.76 -4.94 -11.78
N ARG A 258 -8.89 -5.93 -11.95
CA ARG A 258 -8.31 -6.27 -13.25
C ARG A 258 -9.20 -7.15 -14.12
N ASN A 259 -10.09 -7.91 -13.52
CA ASN A 259 -10.95 -8.88 -14.17
C ASN A 259 -12.41 -8.45 -14.14
N GLU A 260 -13.11 -8.74 -13.06
CA GLU A 260 -14.55 -8.58 -12.93
C GLU A 260 -14.98 -7.11 -13.00
N TRP A 261 -14.27 -6.24 -12.26
CA TRP A 261 -14.61 -4.80 -12.21
C TRP A 261 -14.19 -4.02 -13.45
N ALA A 262 -13.33 -4.58 -14.30
CA ALA A 262 -12.96 -3.95 -15.57
C ALA A 262 -14.13 -3.82 -16.54
N SER A 263 -15.16 -4.66 -16.39
CA SER A 263 -16.39 -4.66 -17.19
C SER A 263 -17.57 -3.92 -16.54
N LEU A 264 -17.41 -3.42 -15.31
CA LEU A 264 -18.44 -2.58 -14.68
C LEU A 264 -18.58 -1.28 -15.46
N GLY A 265 -19.81 -0.92 -15.81
CA GLY A 265 -20.12 0.33 -16.50
C GLY A 265 -19.76 1.56 -15.69
N GLU A 266 -20.08 2.74 -16.21
CA GLU A 266 -19.93 3.98 -15.43
C GLU A 266 -20.81 3.93 -14.17
N ILE A 267 -20.15 4.00 -13.01
CA ILE A 267 -20.82 4.01 -11.70
C ILE A 267 -20.88 5.45 -11.23
N GLU A 268 -22.06 5.92 -10.84
CA GLU A 268 -22.22 7.28 -10.36
C GLU A 268 -21.48 7.50 -9.04
N THR A 269 -20.59 8.49 -9.02
CA THR A 269 -19.77 8.81 -7.85
C THR A 269 -20.63 9.19 -6.63
N ALA A 270 -21.78 9.85 -6.84
CA ALA A 270 -22.68 10.24 -5.77
C ALA A 270 -23.28 9.03 -5.04
N ASP A 271 -23.59 7.95 -5.74
CA ASP A 271 -24.11 6.72 -5.14
C ASP A 271 -23.03 6.03 -4.30
N MET A 272 -21.81 5.98 -4.82
CA MET A 272 -20.67 5.44 -4.09
C MET A 272 -20.34 6.23 -2.83
N GLN A 273 -20.43 7.58 -2.87
CA GLN A 273 -20.23 8.42 -1.69
C GLN A 273 -21.29 8.17 -0.62
N ARG A 274 -22.57 8.06 -1.02
CA ARG A 274 -23.66 7.75 -0.08
C ARG A 274 -23.48 6.37 0.57
N MET A 275 -23.07 5.39 -0.21
CA MET A 275 -22.83 4.03 0.27
C MET A 275 -21.61 3.98 1.20
N ALA A 276 -20.51 4.61 0.83
CA ALA A 276 -19.30 4.65 1.63
C ALA A 276 -19.52 5.29 3.02
N GLY A 277 -20.41 6.30 3.11
CA GLY A 277 -20.78 6.94 4.37
C GLY A 277 -21.62 6.07 5.31
N LYS A 278 -21.99 4.82 4.93
CA LYS A 278 -22.66 3.87 5.83
C LYS A 278 -21.64 3.16 6.73
N SER A 279 -22.06 2.72 7.91
CA SER A 279 -21.22 2.01 8.87
C SER A 279 -20.81 0.60 8.44
N SER A 280 -21.42 0.07 7.39
CA SER A 280 -21.10 -1.27 6.86
C SER A 280 -21.31 -1.38 5.36
N TRP A 281 -20.42 -2.16 4.70
CA TRP A 281 -20.52 -2.54 3.29
C TRP A 281 -20.10 -3.99 3.09
N VAL A 282 -20.61 -4.57 2.01
CA VAL A 282 -20.14 -5.83 1.43
C VAL A 282 -19.34 -5.53 0.17
N ILE A 283 -18.26 -6.25 -0.04
CA ILE A 283 -17.38 -6.11 -1.20
C ILE A 283 -17.24 -7.48 -1.84
N ASP A 284 -17.58 -7.59 -3.11
CA ASP A 284 -17.46 -8.85 -3.88
C ASP A 284 -17.09 -8.59 -5.36
N ALA A 285 -17.11 -9.62 -6.18
CA ALA A 285 -16.77 -9.55 -7.61
C ALA A 285 -17.69 -8.59 -8.40
N SER A 286 -18.86 -8.23 -7.90
CA SER A 286 -19.78 -7.27 -8.53
C SER A 286 -19.62 -5.82 -8.05
N GLY A 287 -18.76 -5.59 -7.04
CA GLY A 287 -18.46 -4.24 -6.54
C GLY A 287 -18.68 -4.07 -5.04
N PHE A 288 -19.10 -2.86 -4.66
CA PHE A 288 -19.47 -2.50 -3.29
C PHE A 288 -20.99 -2.45 -3.17
N HIS A 289 -21.50 -3.03 -2.09
CA HIS A 289 -22.94 -3.15 -1.83
C HIS A 289 -23.28 -2.78 -0.40
N THR A 290 -24.52 -2.38 -0.14
CA THR A 290 -25.02 -2.27 1.23
C THR A 290 -25.39 -3.65 1.76
N GLU A 291 -25.22 -3.83 3.06
CA GLU A 291 -25.61 -5.06 3.72
C GLU A 291 -27.15 -5.26 3.61
N GLY A 292 -27.57 -6.35 2.99
CA GLY A 292 -28.99 -6.65 2.71
C GLY A 292 -29.41 -6.52 1.24
N GLU A 293 -28.57 -5.98 0.36
CA GLU A 293 -28.80 -5.89 -1.09
C GLU A 293 -27.95 -6.91 -1.89
N ALA A 294 -27.15 -7.72 -1.21
CA ALA A 294 -26.21 -8.67 -1.81
C ALA A 294 -26.73 -10.12 -1.75
#